data_97464956ac833534b34249983ccc4c01
#
_entry.id   97464956ac833534b34249983ccc4c01
#
_cell.length_a   1.000
_cell.length_b   1.000
_cell.length_c   1.000
_cell.angle_alpha   90.00
_cell.angle_beta   90.00
_cell.angle_gamma   90.00
#
_symmetry.space_group_name_H-M   'P 1'
#
loop_
_entity.id
_entity.type
_entity.pdbx_description
1 polymer ?
#
loop_
_entity_poly.entity_id
_entity_poly.type
_entity_poly.pdbx_seq_one_letter_code
_entity_poly.pdbx_strand_id
1 'polypeptide(L)'
;MPTRPFDFHNAAGDRLSGRLELPVGSTKAWALFAHCFTCGKDNKAGVRISRRLAGAGIGVLRFDFTGLGASEGDFGSGGFSHNVKDLIAATEAMTAAGMSPMLLVGHSLGGAAVIAATASLPGIHAVATIAAPFDVEHALHQFDPDGLETIEREGSGVVAIGSRPFAVRKEFVNSLREQDQGARLAKLKRPLLLLHSPIDQVVGIENVTRMYLAAKHPKSFVSLDGADHLLTDARDADFAADMISAWAGRYLPATPPTAASQFDAEAEETRLGKFQLAMRAGKAAFIADEPESAGGLGSGPTPFNLLSAALAACTTMTLRLYADRKGWPVERIRTGVTHRKDKGAEKPDVFSRRVEIEGTIDEAQHAELLGVADRCPVHRTLETGSRFEATEAGWADAGPAGEQTPA
;
A
#
# COMPACT_ATOMS: atom_id res chain seq x y z
N MET A 1 -4.90 5.14 -2.66
CA MET A 1 -5.13 4.42 -1.39
C MET A 1 -5.61 5.41 -0.36
N PRO A 2 -6.65 5.09 0.45
CA PRO A 2 -7.10 5.97 1.51
C PRO A 2 -5.97 6.23 2.52
N THR A 3 -5.84 7.49 2.95
CA THR A 3 -4.83 7.90 3.93
C THR A 3 -5.52 8.61 5.09
N ARG A 4 -5.21 8.21 6.34
CA ARG A 4 -5.75 8.87 7.54
C ARG A 4 -4.63 9.38 8.45
N PRO A 5 -4.82 10.49 9.18
CA PRO A 5 -3.96 10.83 10.32
C PRO A 5 -4.00 9.70 11.36
N PHE A 6 -2.86 9.42 11.96
CA PHE A 6 -2.74 8.48 13.07
C PHE A 6 -1.62 8.97 13.99
N ASP A 7 -1.97 9.91 14.85
CA ASP A 7 -1.06 10.45 15.85
C ASP A 7 -1.12 9.57 17.12
N PHE A 8 0.01 9.43 17.80
CA PHE A 8 0.14 8.64 19.03
C PHE A 8 1.19 9.27 19.94
N HIS A 9 1.36 8.76 21.16
CA HIS A 9 2.35 9.30 22.10
C HIS A 9 3.45 8.27 22.35
N ASN A 10 4.68 8.77 22.45
CA ASN A 10 5.82 7.95 22.88
C ASN A 10 5.82 7.79 24.41
N ALA A 11 6.77 7.03 24.95
CA ALA A 11 6.89 6.79 26.39
C ALA A 11 7.24 8.05 27.20
N ALA A 12 7.73 9.10 26.58
CA ALA A 12 7.99 10.40 27.19
C ALA A 12 6.76 11.31 27.22
N GLY A 13 5.68 10.93 26.54
CA GLY A 13 4.46 11.71 26.41
C GLY A 13 4.45 12.65 25.21
N ASP A 14 5.51 12.66 24.37
CA ASP A 14 5.53 13.47 23.15
C ASP A 14 4.58 12.89 22.11
N ARG A 15 3.81 13.76 21.43
CA ARG A 15 2.93 13.38 20.34
C ARG A 15 3.74 13.14 19.07
N LEU A 16 3.65 11.94 18.52
CA LEU A 16 4.24 11.57 17.27
C LEU A 16 3.20 11.60 16.15
N SER A 17 3.54 12.29 15.04
CA SER A 17 2.62 12.50 13.93
C SER A 17 2.75 11.40 12.89
N GLY A 18 1.65 10.69 12.63
CA GLY A 18 1.58 9.58 11.71
C GLY A 18 0.58 9.72 10.57
N ARG A 19 0.78 8.90 9.55
CA ARG A 19 -0.12 8.71 8.41
C ARG A 19 -0.33 7.22 8.18
N LEU A 20 -1.56 6.80 8.23
CA LEU A 20 -1.98 5.41 8.01
C LEU A 20 -2.49 5.26 6.57
N GLU A 21 -1.78 4.49 5.77
CA GLU A 21 -2.21 4.10 4.42
C GLU A 21 -3.06 2.84 4.52
N LEU A 22 -4.29 2.91 4.02
CA LEU A 22 -5.26 1.83 4.14
C LEU A 22 -5.37 1.04 2.84
N PRO A 23 -5.45 -0.30 2.91
CA PRO A 23 -5.84 -1.12 1.76
C PRO A 23 -7.25 -0.78 1.26
N VAL A 24 -7.46 -0.99 -0.03
CA VAL A 24 -8.81 -1.03 -0.59
C VAL A 24 -9.30 -2.47 -0.48
N GLY A 25 -10.35 -2.69 0.27
CA GLY A 25 -10.85 -4.03 0.58
C GLY A 25 -10.23 -4.63 1.85
N SER A 26 -10.14 -5.97 1.92
CA SER A 26 -9.67 -6.64 3.13
C SER A 26 -8.19 -6.40 3.41
N THR A 27 -7.88 -6.01 4.62
CA THR A 27 -6.50 -5.89 5.09
C THR A 27 -5.92 -7.27 5.37
N LYS A 28 -4.87 -7.65 4.65
CA LYS A 28 -4.13 -8.91 4.83
C LYS A 28 -3.20 -8.87 6.03
N ALA A 29 -2.55 -7.72 6.24
CA ALA A 29 -1.59 -7.50 7.31
C ALA A 29 -1.40 -5.99 7.54
N TRP A 30 -0.76 -5.66 8.66
CA TRP A 30 -0.30 -4.32 8.98
C TRP A 30 1.22 -4.24 8.98
N ALA A 31 1.75 -3.12 8.55
CA ALA A 31 3.18 -2.84 8.54
C ALA A 31 3.48 -1.48 9.18
N LEU A 32 4.70 -1.33 9.66
CA LEU A 32 5.27 -0.08 10.12
C LEU A 32 6.43 0.30 9.21
N PHE A 33 6.45 1.54 8.73
CA PHE A 33 7.52 2.08 7.89
C PHE A 33 8.35 3.12 8.62
N ALA A 34 9.64 2.84 8.80
CA ALA A 34 10.64 3.72 9.41
C ALA A 34 11.42 4.46 8.31
N HIS A 35 11.33 5.79 8.31
CA HIS A 35 12.01 6.64 7.32
C HIS A 35 13.51 6.80 7.58
N CYS A 36 14.24 7.35 6.59
CA CYS A 36 15.67 7.62 6.65
C CYS A 36 16.03 8.73 7.66
N PHE A 37 17.33 8.82 7.95
CA PHE A 37 17.87 9.84 8.88
C PHE A 37 17.49 11.26 8.44
N THR A 38 16.94 12.05 9.38
CA THR A 38 16.43 13.42 9.14
C THR A 38 15.38 13.59 8.04
N CYS A 39 14.87 12.49 7.51
CA CYS A 39 13.70 12.51 6.62
C CYS A 39 12.42 12.80 7.44
N GLY A 40 11.27 12.50 6.86
CA GLY A 40 9.98 12.55 7.53
C GLY A 40 9.02 11.56 6.88
N LYS A 41 7.87 11.37 7.51
CA LYS A 41 6.79 10.48 7.03
C LYS A 41 6.31 10.80 5.61
N ASP A 42 6.52 12.05 5.16
CA ASP A 42 6.04 12.52 3.86
C ASP A 42 7.14 12.52 2.78
N ASN A 43 8.29 11.85 3.02
CA ASN A 43 9.28 11.64 1.97
C ASN A 43 8.71 10.83 0.80
N LYS A 44 9.08 11.20 -0.44
CA LYS A 44 8.46 10.68 -1.67
C LYS A 44 8.52 9.16 -1.78
N ALA A 45 9.67 8.56 -1.51
CA ALA A 45 9.84 7.11 -1.59
C ALA A 45 9.00 6.38 -0.54
N GLY A 46 9.05 6.82 0.73
CA GLY A 46 8.25 6.23 1.82
C GLY A 46 6.75 6.29 1.57
N VAL A 47 6.25 7.43 1.08
CA VAL A 47 4.83 7.59 0.68
C VAL A 47 4.48 6.60 -0.43
N ARG A 48 5.31 6.51 -1.46
CA ARG A 48 5.05 5.65 -2.62
C ARG A 48 5.08 4.18 -2.26
N ILE A 49 6.10 3.74 -1.53
CA ILE A 49 6.22 2.37 -1.04
C ILE A 49 5.02 2.00 -0.17
N SER A 50 4.66 2.84 0.80
CA SER A 50 3.55 2.58 1.71
C SER A 50 2.21 2.47 0.98
N ARG A 51 1.95 3.34 0.02
CA ARG A 51 0.73 3.29 -0.81
C ARG A 51 0.68 2.04 -1.68
N ARG A 52 1.81 1.63 -2.24
CA ARG A 52 1.87 0.43 -3.07
C ARG A 52 1.67 -0.85 -2.25
N LEU A 53 2.25 -0.91 -1.04
CA LEU A 53 1.98 -1.99 -0.08
C LEU A 53 0.51 -2.03 0.33
N ALA A 54 -0.12 -0.86 0.57
CA ALA A 54 -1.55 -0.77 0.84
C ALA A 54 -2.38 -1.28 -0.35
N GLY A 55 -1.97 -0.99 -1.59
CA GLY A 55 -2.55 -1.57 -2.81
C GLY A 55 -2.48 -3.09 -2.90
N ALA A 56 -1.45 -3.68 -2.30
CA ALA A 56 -1.29 -5.13 -2.21
C ALA A 56 -2.03 -5.76 -1.01
N GLY A 57 -2.74 -4.95 -0.22
CA GLY A 57 -3.51 -5.39 0.94
C GLY A 57 -2.76 -5.30 2.28
N ILE A 58 -1.61 -4.64 2.34
CA ILE A 58 -0.83 -4.44 3.56
C ILE A 58 -0.99 -2.99 4.02
N GLY A 59 -1.78 -2.75 5.08
CA GLY A 59 -1.93 -1.42 5.67
C GLY A 59 -0.60 -0.95 6.29
N VAL A 60 -0.24 0.34 6.13
CA VAL A 60 1.08 0.84 6.55
C VAL A 60 0.93 2.11 7.36
N LEU A 61 1.48 2.11 8.57
CA LEU A 61 1.74 3.34 9.32
C LEU A 61 3.15 3.84 8.99
N ARG A 62 3.26 5.09 8.60
CA ARG A 62 4.51 5.89 8.58
C ARG A 62 4.33 7.08 9.51
N PHE A 63 5.36 7.41 10.24
CA PHE A 63 5.32 8.50 11.21
C PHE A 63 6.65 9.25 11.25
N ASP A 64 6.64 10.46 11.77
CA ASP A 64 7.86 11.22 12.05
C ASP A 64 8.42 10.81 13.41
N PHE A 65 9.70 10.45 13.47
CA PHE A 65 10.39 10.18 14.72
C PHE A 65 10.43 11.42 15.63
N THR A 66 10.64 11.22 16.92
CA THR A 66 10.75 12.28 17.94
C THR A 66 11.64 13.44 17.47
N GLY A 67 11.10 14.66 17.52
CA GLY A 67 11.79 15.90 17.13
C GLY A 67 11.95 16.11 15.62
N LEU A 68 11.32 15.27 14.79
CA LEU A 68 11.34 15.42 13.32
C LEU A 68 9.94 15.72 12.77
N GLY A 69 9.90 16.39 11.63
CA GLY A 69 8.67 16.69 10.90
C GLY A 69 7.64 17.42 11.73
N ALA A 70 6.47 16.79 11.97
CA ALA A 70 5.38 17.33 12.78
C ALA A 70 5.28 16.64 14.15
N SER A 71 6.23 15.79 14.54
CA SER A 71 6.34 15.17 15.84
C SER A 71 6.96 16.09 16.86
N GLU A 72 6.52 15.99 18.10
CA GLU A 72 7.05 16.71 19.24
C GLU A 72 8.36 16.08 19.75
N GLY A 73 8.95 16.68 20.78
CA GLY A 73 10.18 16.24 21.42
C GLY A 73 11.44 16.87 20.84
N ASP A 74 12.59 16.46 21.34
CA ASP A 74 13.91 16.98 20.98
C ASP A 74 14.73 15.92 20.21
N PHE A 75 14.97 16.15 18.92
CA PHE A 75 15.78 15.28 18.07
C PHE A 75 17.18 15.02 18.64
N GLY A 76 17.82 16.07 19.13
CA GLY A 76 19.22 16.01 19.58
C GLY A 76 19.45 15.32 20.92
N SER A 77 18.41 15.02 21.67
CA SER A 77 18.55 14.48 23.04
C SER A 77 18.67 12.96 23.12
N GLY A 78 18.16 12.20 22.14
CA GLY A 78 17.93 10.79 22.32
C GLY A 78 18.56 9.81 21.33
N GLY A 79 18.94 10.28 20.18
CA GLY A 79 19.65 9.49 19.16
C GLY A 79 18.91 8.23 18.71
N PHE A 80 19.67 7.22 18.32
CA PHE A 80 19.17 5.96 17.77
C PHE A 80 18.24 5.20 18.73
N SER A 81 18.53 5.28 20.03
CA SER A 81 17.70 4.61 21.04
C SER A 81 16.27 5.16 21.10
N HIS A 82 16.05 6.45 20.80
CA HIS A 82 14.72 7.04 20.71
C HIS A 82 13.98 6.52 19.48
N ASN A 83 14.63 6.39 18.33
CA ASN A 83 14.01 5.81 17.14
C ASN A 83 13.49 4.38 17.41
N VAL A 84 14.25 3.59 18.17
CA VAL A 84 13.81 2.24 18.57
C VAL A 84 12.59 2.30 19.51
N LYS A 85 12.60 3.21 20.50
CA LYS A 85 11.46 3.40 21.41
C LYS A 85 10.22 3.91 20.70
N ASP A 86 10.38 4.81 19.74
CA ASP A 86 9.28 5.34 18.91
C ASP A 86 8.63 4.23 18.06
N LEU A 87 9.43 3.30 17.51
CA LEU A 87 8.90 2.12 16.80
C LEU A 87 8.11 1.19 17.71
N ILE A 88 8.54 1.02 18.97
CA ILE A 88 7.81 0.23 19.96
C ILE A 88 6.48 0.93 20.28
N ALA A 89 6.50 2.23 20.58
CA ALA A 89 5.30 3.01 20.87
C ALA A 89 4.30 3.01 19.69
N ALA A 90 4.80 3.15 18.45
CA ALA A 90 3.97 3.05 17.25
C ALA A 90 3.30 1.67 17.13
N THR A 91 4.05 0.60 17.41
CA THR A 91 3.51 -0.77 17.39
C THR A 91 2.44 -0.98 18.46
N GLU A 92 2.65 -0.47 19.67
CA GLU A 92 1.69 -0.54 20.76
C GLU A 92 0.41 0.23 20.44
N ALA A 93 0.55 1.46 19.91
CA ALA A 93 -0.58 2.28 19.50
C ALA A 93 -1.41 1.63 18.39
N MET A 94 -0.75 1.07 17.35
CA MET A 94 -1.43 0.33 16.31
C MET A 94 -2.15 -0.92 16.87
N THR A 95 -1.50 -1.65 17.78
CA THR A 95 -2.06 -2.85 18.39
C THR A 95 -3.30 -2.50 19.23
N ALA A 96 -3.25 -1.44 20.00
CA ALA A 96 -4.38 -0.94 20.76
C ALA A 96 -5.57 -0.53 19.88
N ALA A 97 -5.28 -0.09 18.66
CA ALA A 97 -6.28 0.24 17.64
C ALA A 97 -6.76 -0.98 16.79
N GLY A 98 -6.37 -2.21 17.16
CA GLY A 98 -6.73 -3.43 16.44
C GLY A 98 -5.96 -3.66 15.13
N MET A 99 -4.84 -2.95 14.95
CA MET A 99 -4.02 -2.95 13.72
C MET A 99 -2.60 -3.46 14.00
N SER A 100 -2.45 -4.58 14.68
CA SER A 100 -1.13 -5.11 15.09
C SER A 100 -0.18 -5.29 13.91
N PRO A 101 0.98 -4.59 13.87
CA PRO A 101 1.95 -4.74 12.79
C PRO A 101 2.58 -6.14 12.82
N MET A 102 2.72 -6.72 11.64
CA MET A 102 3.38 -8.01 11.41
C MET A 102 4.64 -7.86 10.54
N LEU A 103 4.77 -6.74 9.85
CA LEU A 103 5.89 -6.42 8.97
C LEU A 103 6.52 -5.09 9.40
N LEU A 104 7.85 -5.08 9.57
CA LEU A 104 8.60 -3.84 9.67
C LEU A 104 9.33 -3.57 8.36
N VAL A 105 9.25 -2.34 7.88
CA VAL A 105 10.00 -1.86 6.72
C VAL A 105 10.81 -0.64 7.15
N GLY A 106 12.10 -0.62 6.87
CA GLY A 106 12.94 0.52 7.24
C GLY A 106 13.87 0.95 6.11
N HIS A 107 13.98 2.25 5.91
CA HIS A 107 14.85 2.85 4.92
C HIS A 107 16.05 3.51 5.59
N SER A 108 17.27 3.22 5.10
CA SER A 108 18.53 3.78 5.61
C SER A 108 18.67 3.56 7.13
N LEU A 109 18.86 4.60 7.94
CA LEU A 109 18.91 4.48 9.40
C LEU A 109 17.64 3.86 10.00
N GLY A 110 16.46 4.12 9.40
CA GLY A 110 15.21 3.45 9.75
C GLY A 110 15.30 1.93 9.59
N GLY A 111 16.06 1.44 8.60
CA GLY A 111 16.34 0.02 8.42
C GLY A 111 17.15 -0.58 9.56
N ALA A 112 18.16 0.13 10.06
CA ALA A 112 18.88 -0.28 11.26
C ALA A 112 17.97 -0.26 12.52
N ALA A 113 17.10 0.74 12.63
CA ALA A 113 16.17 0.89 13.75
C ALA A 113 15.14 -0.23 13.82
N VAL A 114 14.56 -0.66 12.68
CA VAL A 114 13.58 -1.76 12.68
C VAL A 114 14.21 -3.10 13.06
N ILE A 115 15.48 -3.35 12.65
CA ILE A 115 16.22 -4.53 13.12
C ILE A 115 16.39 -4.48 14.64
N ALA A 116 16.78 -3.34 15.19
CA ALA A 116 16.98 -3.17 16.64
C ALA A 116 15.67 -3.33 17.42
N ALA A 117 14.56 -2.76 16.94
CA ALA A 117 13.25 -2.81 17.59
C ALA A 117 12.66 -4.23 17.59
N THR A 118 12.98 -5.07 16.62
CA THR A 118 12.38 -6.40 16.43
C THR A 118 12.49 -7.29 17.66
N ALA A 119 13.58 -7.19 18.44
CA ALA A 119 13.77 -7.98 19.64
C ALA A 119 12.71 -7.73 20.72
N SER A 120 12.15 -6.51 20.76
CA SER A 120 11.09 -6.08 21.68
C SER A 120 9.68 -6.25 21.11
N LEU A 121 9.56 -6.70 19.87
CA LEU A 121 8.29 -6.76 19.13
C LEU A 121 7.96 -8.21 18.70
N PRO A 122 7.45 -9.04 19.62
CA PRO A 122 7.21 -10.47 19.34
C PRO A 122 6.16 -10.72 18.25
N GLY A 123 5.24 -9.78 18.01
CA GLY A 123 4.21 -9.84 16.96
C GLY A 123 4.73 -9.63 15.54
N ILE A 124 6.00 -9.25 15.35
CA ILE A 124 6.59 -9.06 14.02
C ILE A 124 6.95 -10.42 13.42
N HIS A 125 6.48 -10.66 12.21
CA HIS A 125 6.68 -11.89 11.44
C HIS A 125 7.80 -11.76 10.42
N ALA A 126 8.08 -10.55 9.90
CA ALA A 126 9.09 -10.30 8.87
C ALA A 126 9.66 -8.88 8.96
N VAL A 127 10.90 -8.72 8.51
CA VAL A 127 11.61 -7.43 8.48
C VAL A 127 12.18 -7.21 7.09
N ALA A 128 11.97 -6.04 6.52
CA ALA A 128 12.56 -5.60 5.25
C ALA A 128 13.35 -4.31 5.45
N THR A 129 14.53 -4.23 4.88
CA THR A 129 15.36 -3.01 4.93
C THR A 129 15.71 -2.56 3.53
N ILE A 130 15.76 -1.26 3.32
CA ILE A 130 16.13 -0.61 2.06
C ILE A 130 17.35 0.28 2.35
N ALA A 131 18.46 0.06 1.67
CA ALA A 131 19.68 0.87 1.77
C ALA A 131 20.15 1.09 3.23
N ALA A 132 20.02 0.06 4.09
CA ALA A 132 20.33 0.18 5.51
C ALA A 132 21.84 0.03 5.78
N PRO A 133 22.42 0.84 6.70
CA PRO A 133 23.79 0.66 7.12
C PRO A 133 23.92 -0.52 8.08
N PHE A 134 25.05 -1.25 7.99
CA PHE A 134 25.44 -2.26 8.97
C PHE A 134 25.90 -1.60 10.26
N ASP A 135 26.75 -0.59 10.16
CA ASP A 135 27.21 0.19 11.31
C ASP A 135 26.33 1.44 11.45
N VAL A 136 25.62 1.55 12.57
CA VAL A 136 24.71 2.67 12.82
C VAL A 136 25.47 4.00 12.93
N GLU A 137 26.73 3.97 13.40
CA GLU A 137 27.65 5.10 13.44
C GLU A 137 27.84 5.76 12.07
N HIS A 138 27.62 5.02 10.96
CA HIS A 138 27.66 5.56 9.60
C HIS A 138 26.82 6.84 9.42
N ALA A 139 25.75 7.02 10.18
CA ALA A 139 24.94 8.22 10.16
C ALA A 139 25.75 9.50 10.52
N LEU A 140 26.83 9.38 11.29
CA LEU A 140 27.72 10.49 11.62
C LEU A 140 28.49 11.05 10.41
N HIS A 141 28.66 10.28 9.33
CA HIS A 141 29.26 10.79 8.09
C HIS A 141 28.42 11.87 7.40
N GLN A 142 27.17 12.04 7.80
CA GLN A 142 26.30 13.11 7.31
C GLN A 142 26.42 14.41 8.11
N PHE A 143 27.16 14.38 9.22
CA PHE A 143 27.44 15.57 10.04
C PHE A 143 28.60 16.36 9.43
N ASP A 144 28.56 17.68 9.54
CA ASP A 144 29.72 18.47 9.24
C ASP A 144 30.82 18.19 10.29
N PRO A 145 32.11 18.12 9.88
CA PRO A 145 33.20 17.76 10.77
C PRO A 145 33.38 18.73 11.95
N ASP A 146 33.21 20.04 11.71
CA ASP A 146 33.43 21.08 12.72
C ASP A 146 32.35 21.01 13.82
N GLY A 147 31.10 20.74 13.42
CA GLY A 147 29.98 20.54 14.33
C GLY A 147 30.18 19.29 15.18
N LEU A 148 30.64 18.18 14.58
CA LEU A 148 30.94 16.95 15.32
C LEU A 148 32.07 17.14 16.32
N GLU A 149 33.17 17.83 15.93
CA GLU A 149 34.28 18.14 16.84
C GLU A 149 33.81 19.01 18.03
N THR A 150 32.94 19.98 17.76
CA THR A 150 32.35 20.83 18.81
C THR A 150 31.53 20.00 19.80
N ILE A 151 30.70 19.07 19.33
CA ILE A 151 29.92 18.17 20.19
C ILE A 151 30.85 17.33 21.07
N GLU A 152 31.92 16.79 20.50
CA GLU A 152 32.88 15.94 21.24
C GLU A 152 33.57 16.73 22.36
N ARG A 153 33.96 17.98 22.10
CA ARG A 153 34.67 18.84 23.05
C ARG A 153 33.74 19.45 24.11
N GLU A 154 32.56 19.96 23.68
CA GLU A 154 31.69 20.79 24.52
C GLU A 154 30.45 20.04 25.05
N GLY A 155 30.23 18.80 24.61
CA GLY A 155 29.10 17.98 25.01
C GLY A 155 27.82 18.27 24.23
N SER A 156 27.77 19.36 23.46
CA SER A 156 26.65 19.69 22.56
C SER A 156 27.10 20.66 21.48
N GLY A 157 26.38 20.68 20.36
CA GLY A 157 26.66 21.58 19.25
C GLY A 157 25.55 21.58 18.22
N VAL A 158 25.71 22.42 17.22
CA VAL A 158 24.82 22.43 16.06
C VAL A 158 25.57 21.79 14.90
N VAL A 159 24.96 20.77 14.30
CA VAL A 159 25.46 20.11 13.09
C VAL A 159 24.56 20.40 11.90
N ALA A 160 25.16 20.61 10.76
CA ALA A 160 24.44 20.64 9.49
C ALA A 160 24.28 19.22 8.96
N ILE A 161 23.04 18.77 8.72
CA ILE A 161 22.74 17.50 8.06
C ILE A 161 22.01 17.85 6.76
N GLY A 162 22.71 17.70 5.66
CA GLY A 162 22.30 18.31 4.39
C GLY A 162 22.30 19.84 4.51
N SER A 163 21.14 20.47 4.24
CA SER A 163 20.99 21.93 4.35
C SER A 163 20.30 22.40 5.65
N ARG A 164 20.05 21.51 6.61
CA ARG A 164 19.31 21.82 7.84
C ARG A 164 20.19 21.73 9.08
N PRO A 165 20.17 22.77 9.96
CA PRO A 165 20.87 22.73 11.24
C PRO A 165 20.08 21.88 12.25
N PHE A 166 20.80 21.07 13.04
CA PHE A 166 20.27 20.30 14.16
C PHE A 166 21.11 20.54 15.41
N ALA A 167 20.46 20.91 16.51
CA ALA A 167 21.12 20.88 17.81
C ALA A 167 21.26 19.43 18.28
N VAL A 168 22.48 18.99 18.57
CA VAL A 168 22.77 17.60 18.90
C VAL A 168 23.66 17.56 20.16
N ARG A 169 23.37 16.60 21.04
CA ARG A 169 24.14 16.35 22.25
C ARG A 169 25.09 15.14 22.06
N LYS A 170 26.12 15.05 22.88
CA LYS A 170 27.10 13.98 22.86
C LYS A 170 26.46 12.60 23.08
N GLU A 171 25.39 12.54 23.89
CA GLU A 171 24.63 11.33 24.13
C GLU A 171 24.00 10.78 22.83
N PHE A 172 23.58 11.66 21.93
CA PHE A 172 23.08 11.27 20.61
C PHE A 172 24.20 10.58 19.80
N VAL A 173 25.38 11.18 19.73
CA VAL A 173 26.55 10.64 19.01
C VAL A 173 26.93 9.29 19.63
N ASN A 174 27.04 9.20 20.93
CA ASN A 174 27.36 7.95 21.63
C ASN A 174 26.33 6.87 21.35
N SER A 175 25.03 7.22 21.32
CA SER A 175 23.96 6.27 21.04
C SER A 175 24.05 5.64 19.63
N LEU A 176 24.68 6.30 18.65
CA LEU A 176 24.94 5.76 17.33
C LEU A 176 26.14 4.80 17.33
N ARG A 177 27.18 5.12 18.11
CA ARG A 177 28.43 4.34 18.20
C ARG A 177 28.27 3.05 19.00
N GLU A 178 27.44 3.03 20.01
CA GLU A 178 27.24 1.90 20.92
C GLU A 178 26.37 0.77 20.35
N GLN A 179 26.09 0.79 19.03
CA GLN A 179 25.21 -0.18 18.42
C GLN A 179 25.96 -1.40 17.89
N ASP A 180 25.61 -2.57 18.37
CA ASP A 180 26.06 -3.86 17.81
C ASP A 180 24.99 -4.46 16.89
N GLN A 181 24.95 -4.00 15.65
CA GLN A 181 23.99 -4.49 14.67
C GLN A 181 24.29 -5.93 14.22
N GLY A 182 25.55 -6.33 14.26
CA GLY A 182 25.95 -7.70 13.96
C GLY A 182 25.34 -8.71 14.94
N ALA A 183 25.43 -8.43 16.23
CA ALA A 183 24.79 -9.27 17.27
C ALA A 183 23.25 -9.29 17.15
N ARG A 184 22.62 -8.16 16.78
CA ARG A 184 21.18 -8.10 16.55
C ARG A 184 20.78 -8.97 15.36
N LEU A 185 21.46 -8.87 14.24
CA LEU A 185 21.21 -9.67 13.04
C LEU A 185 21.39 -11.17 13.33
N ALA A 186 22.44 -11.57 14.05
CA ALA A 186 22.67 -12.96 14.43
C ALA A 186 21.54 -13.53 15.33
N LYS A 187 20.84 -12.66 16.08
CA LYS A 187 19.75 -13.02 16.99
C LYS A 187 18.37 -12.62 16.50
N LEU A 188 18.20 -12.14 15.27
CA LEU A 188 16.97 -11.57 14.75
C LEU A 188 15.78 -12.55 14.78
N LYS A 189 16.04 -13.83 14.47
CA LYS A 189 15.03 -14.92 14.48
C LYS A 189 13.73 -14.60 13.70
N ARG A 190 13.83 -13.73 12.71
CA ARG A 190 12.75 -13.36 11.79
C ARG A 190 13.28 -13.39 10.37
N PRO A 191 12.44 -13.73 9.38
CA PRO A 191 12.77 -13.54 7.98
C PRO A 191 13.23 -12.11 7.72
N LEU A 192 14.35 -11.97 7.01
CA LEU A 192 14.96 -10.68 6.67
C LEU A 192 15.07 -10.53 5.16
N LEU A 193 14.53 -9.45 4.63
CA LEU A 193 14.75 -9.00 3.26
C LEU A 193 15.66 -7.78 3.27
N LEU A 194 16.73 -7.85 2.51
CA LEU A 194 17.67 -6.76 2.29
C LEU A 194 17.51 -6.26 0.85
N LEU A 195 17.17 -4.98 0.67
CA LEU A 195 17.15 -4.32 -0.63
C LEU A 195 18.23 -3.25 -0.65
N HIS A 196 19.11 -3.27 -1.66
CA HIS A 196 20.22 -2.33 -1.72
C HIS A 196 20.66 -2.07 -3.16
N SER A 197 21.03 -0.83 -3.46
CA SER A 197 21.59 -0.48 -4.75
C SER A 197 23.11 -0.72 -4.79
N PRO A 198 23.63 -1.35 -5.85
CA PRO A 198 25.07 -1.52 -6.01
C PRO A 198 25.84 -0.21 -6.24
N ILE A 199 25.14 0.86 -6.59
CA ILE A 199 25.69 2.19 -6.86
C ILE A 199 25.35 3.23 -5.79
N ASP A 200 24.81 2.80 -4.64
CA ASP A 200 24.49 3.70 -3.52
C ASP A 200 25.75 4.43 -3.04
N GLN A 201 25.74 5.77 -3.14
CA GLN A 201 26.88 6.63 -2.77
C GLN A 201 26.83 7.10 -1.32
N VAL A 202 25.73 6.80 -0.59
CA VAL A 202 25.54 7.20 0.81
C VAL A 202 25.83 6.04 1.74
N VAL A 203 25.24 4.88 1.46
CA VAL A 203 25.50 3.63 2.18
C VAL A 203 25.98 2.60 1.16
N GLY A 204 27.29 2.36 1.13
CA GLY A 204 27.88 1.47 0.13
C GLY A 204 27.38 0.02 0.23
N ILE A 205 27.44 -0.69 -0.89
CA ILE A 205 26.93 -2.07 -1.04
C ILE A 205 27.56 -3.08 -0.08
N GLU A 206 28.76 -2.81 0.43
CA GLU A 206 29.44 -3.66 1.43
C GLU A 206 28.63 -3.79 2.72
N ASN A 207 27.79 -2.80 3.07
CA ASN A 207 26.91 -2.86 4.23
C ASN A 207 25.92 -4.02 4.13
N VAL A 208 25.28 -4.19 2.97
CA VAL A 208 24.34 -5.31 2.78
C VAL A 208 25.05 -6.65 2.80
N THR A 209 26.27 -6.72 2.28
CA THR A 209 27.10 -7.95 2.36
C THR A 209 27.35 -8.34 3.81
N ARG A 210 27.77 -7.39 4.65
CA ARG A 210 27.99 -7.62 6.08
C ARG A 210 26.69 -8.01 6.80
N MET A 211 25.57 -7.35 6.51
CA MET A 211 24.25 -7.69 7.06
C MET A 211 23.84 -9.11 6.66
N TYR A 212 24.00 -9.44 5.38
CA TYR A 212 23.63 -10.76 4.87
C TYR A 212 24.46 -11.88 5.52
N LEU A 213 25.76 -11.67 5.70
CA LEU A 213 26.62 -12.65 6.35
C LEU A 213 26.30 -12.81 7.86
N ALA A 214 26.00 -11.74 8.56
CA ALA A 214 25.68 -11.76 9.99
C ALA A 214 24.28 -12.37 10.29
N ALA A 215 23.31 -12.15 9.41
CA ALA A 215 21.95 -12.66 9.60
C ALA A 215 21.87 -14.17 9.38
N LYS A 216 21.00 -14.85 10.15
CA LYS A 216 20.63 -16.26 9.95
C LYS A 216 19.44 -16.38 9.00
N HIS A 217 19.29 -17.56 8.39
CA HIS A 217 18.11 -17.86 7.57
C HIS A 217 16.80 -17.89 8.39
N PRO A 218 15.66 -17.51 7.82
CA PRO A 218 15.50 -17.11 6.40
C PRO A 218 15.96 -15.69 6.13
N LYS A 219 16.75 -15.49 5.08
CA LYS A 219 17.21 -14.19 4.61
C LYS A 219 17.22 -14.15 3.08
N SER A 220 16.92 -12.98 2.53
CA SER A 220 16.88 -12.73 1.09
C SER A 220 17.57 -11.40 0.77
N PHE A 221 18.12 -11.28 -0.42
CA PHE A 221 18.67 -10.04 -0.96
C PHE A 221 18.04 -9.75 -2.32
N VAL A 222 17.73 -8.48 -2.55
CA VAL A 222 17.28 -7.95 -3.84
C VAL A 222 18.14 -6.75 -4.19
N SER A 223 18.77 -6.79 -5.36
CA SER A 223 19.51 -5.66 -5.91
C SER A 223 18.54 -4.63 -6.48
N LEU A 224 18.74 -3.36 -6.11
CA LEU A 224 18.03 -2.21 -6.66
C LEU A 224 18.93 -1.56 -7.72
N ASP A 225 19.10 -2.23 -8.86
CA ASP A 225 20.01 -1.83 -9.90
C ASP A 225 19.67 -0.43 -10.44
N GLY A 226 20.64 0.49 -10.35
CA GLY A 226 20.48 1.86 -10.82
C GLY A 226 19.78 2.82 -9.87
N ALA A 227 19.25 2.35 -8.74
CA ALA A 227 18.58 3.22 -7.76
C ALA A 227 19.59 4.10 -6.99
N ASP A 228 19.22 5.33 -6.69
CA ASP A 228 19.94 6.16 -5.73
C ASP A 228 19.52 5.80 -4.29
N HIS A 229 20.28 6.32 -3.30
CA HIS A 229 20.02 6.05 -1.88
C HIS A 229 18.58 6.40 -1.43
N LEU A 230 18.00 7.45 -1.99
CA LEU A 230 16.67 7.96 -1.60
C LEU A 230 15.53 7.40 -2.46
N LEU A 231 15.81 6.54 -3.45
CA LEU A 231 14.84 6.03 -4.42
C LEU A 231 14.03 7.18 -5.05
N THR A 232 14.75 8.17 -5.60
CA THR A 232 14.13 9.36 -6.19
C THR A 232 13.37 9.05 -7.47
N ASP A 233 13.81 8.04 -8.25
CA ASP A 233 12.99 7.50 -9.35
C ASP A 233 11.81 6.70 -8.78
N ALA A 234 10.63 7.08 -9.22
CA ALA A 234 9.39 6.46 -8.82
C ALA A 234 9.34 4.95 -9.09
N ARG A 235 10.00 4.48 -10.17
CA ARG A 235 10.05 3.07 -10.56
C ARG A 235 10.83 2.23 -9.57
N ASP A 236 11.88 2.78 -8.96
CA ASP A 236 12.70 2.08 -7.97
C ASP A 236 11.92 1.88 -6.67
N ALA A 237 11.19 2.90 -6.23
CA ALA A 237 10.31 2.80 -5.07
C ALA A 237 9.16 1.80 -5.30
N ASP A 238 8.58 1.76 -6.51
CA ASP A 238 7.56 0.78 -6.89
C ASP A 238 8.11 -0.64 -6.88
N PHE A 239 9.29 -0.85 -7.50
CA PHE A 239 9.95 -2.15 -7.53
C PHE A 239 10.28 -2.65 -6.12
N ALA A 240 10.84 -1.78 -5.26
CA ALA A 240 11.12 -2.13 -3.87
C ALA A 240 9.83 -2.57 -3.14
N ALA A 241 8.73 -1.84 -3.31
CA ALA A 241 7.45 -2.18 -2.69
C ALA A 241 6.88 -3.51 -3.18
N ASP A 242 6.97 -3.78 -4.50
CA ASP A 242 6.51 -5.04 -5.10
C ASP A 242 7.31 -6.23 -4.56
N MET A 243 8.63 -6.09 -4.48
CA MET A 243 9.50 -7.13 -3.91
C MET A 243 9.19 -7.37 -2.44
N ILE A 244 9.01 -6.33 -1.63
CA ILE A 244 8.62 -6.45 -0.23
C ILE A 244 7.26 -7.16 -0.11
N SER A 245 6.27 -6.76 -0.88
CA SER A 245 4.92 -7.35 -0.84
C SER A 245 4.93 -8.83 -1.22
N ALA A 246 5.56 -9.18 -2.33
CA ALA A 246 5.65 -10.56 -2.81
C ALA A 246 6.40 -11.46 -1.82
N TRP A 247 7.54 -10.99 -1.30
CA TRP A 247 8.35 -11.71 -0.35
C TRP A 247 7.65 -11.87 1.01
N ALA A 248 7.06 -10.80 1.54
CA ALA A 248 6.39 -10.81 2.84
C ALA A 248 5.18 -11.76 2.84
N GLY A 249 4.46 -11.90 1.73
CA GLY A 249 3.32 -12.81 1.59
C GLY A 249 3.63 -14.28 1.95
N ARG A 250 4.91 -14.68 1.88
CA ARG A 250 5.35 -16.01 2.32
C ARG A 250 5.36 -16.19 3.84
N TYR A 251 5.56 -15.09 4.58
CA TYR A 251 5.85 -15.12 6.01
C TYR A 251 4.73 -14.52 6.85
N LEU A 252 3.86 -13.76 6.21
CA LEU A 252 2.66 -13.24 6.87
C LEU A 252 1.60 -14.34 6.99
N PRO A 253 0.80 -14.38 8.07
CA PRO A 253 -0.29 -15.32 8.20
C PRO A 253 -1.24 -15.25 7.01
N ALA A 254 -1.81 -16.40 6.63
CA ALA A 254 -2.90 -16.41 5.66
C ALA A 254 -4.03 -15.51 6.18
N THR A 255 -4.48 -14.59 5.34
CA THR A 255 -5.63 -13.74 5.71
C THR A 255 -6.84 -14.63 5.94
N PRO A 256 -7.52 -14.54 7.09
CA PRO A 256 -8.80 -15.19 7.25
C PRO A 256 -9.72 -14.77 6.10
N PRO A 257 -10.57 -15.66 5.59
CA PRO A 257 -11.56 -15.26 4.60
C PRO A 257 -12.32 -14.06 5.19
N THR A 258 -12.33 -12.95 4.46
CA THR A 258 -13.10 -11.77 4.86
C THR A 258 -14.54 -12.21 5.03
N ALA A 259 -15.17 -11.86 6.13
CA ALA A 259 -16.60 -12.07 6.29
C ALA A 259 -17.30 -11.56 5.02
N ALA A 260 -18.20 -12.36 4.46
CA ALA A 260 -18.95 -11.96 3.29
C ALA A 260 -19.63 -10.63 3.61
N SER A 261 -19.45 -9.63 2.72
CA SER A 261 -20.24 -8.41 2.85
C SER A 261 -21.71 -8.77 2.77
N GLN A 262 -22.54 -8.09 3.55
CA GLN A 262 -23.99 -8.19 3.45
C GLN A 262 -24.53 -7.43 2.22
N PHE A 263 -23.67 -6.69 1.51
CA PHE A 263 -24.01 -5.96 0.30
C PHE A 263 -23.37 -6.61 -0.93
N ASP A 264 -24.06 -6.56 -2.05
CA ASP A 264 -23.53 -6.99 -3.35
C ASP A 264 -22.38 -6.08 -3.81
N ALA A 265 -22.48 -4.79 -3.50
CA ALA A 265 -21.44 -3.80 -3.73
C ALA A 265 -21.45 -2.72 -2.65
N GLU A 266 -20.27 -2.22 -2.33
CA GLU A 266 -20.04 -1.14 -1.37
C GLU A 266 -19.12 -0.09 -1.98
N ALA A 267 -19.33 1.18 -1.58
CA ALA A 267 -18.49 2.30 -1.94
C ALA A 267 -18.21 3.16 -0.71
N GLU A 268 -16.94 3.52 -0.49
CA GLU A 268 -16.51 4.40 0.60
C GLU A 268 -15.60 5.50 0.04
N GLU A 269 -15.75 6.74 0.51
CA GLU A 269 -14.87 7.84 0.14
C GLU A 269 -13.44 7.59 0.63
N THR A 270 -12.44 7.72 -0.28
CA THR A 270 -11.03 7.63 0.10
C THR A 270 -10.48 8.90 0.72
N ARG A 271 -11.16 10.03 0.53
CA ARG A 271 -10.75 11.39 0.89
C ARG A 271 -9.42 11.85 0.27
N LEU A 272 -8.92 11.16 -0.75
CA LEU A 272 -7.73 11.56 -1.53
C LEU A 272 -8.06 12.51 -2.67
N GLY A 273 -9.31 12.53 -3.11
CA GLY A 273 -9.82 13.39 -4.16
C GLY A 273 -11.34 13.52 -4.02
N LYS A 274 -11.92 14.41 -4.82
CA LYS A 274 -13.35 14.74 -4.73
C LYS A 274 -14.26 13.54 -5.03
N PHE A 275 -13.85 12.64 -5.92
CA PHE A 275 -14.68 11.56 -6.45
C PHE A 275 -14.06 10.16 -6.30
N GLN A 276 -12.87 10.08 -5.70
CA GLN A 276 -12.22 8.79 -5.56
C GLN A 276 -12.88 7.95 -4.47
N LEU A 277 -13.28 6.73 -4.84
CA LEU A 277 -13.97 5.78 -3.99
C LEU A 277 -13.19 4.47 -3.88
N ALA A 278 -13.17 3.89 -2.70
CA ALA A 278 -12.83 2.49 -2.48
C ALA A 278 -14.08 1.66 -2.73
N MET A 279 -14.02 0.74 -3.67
CA MET A 279 -15.13 -0.10 -4.10
C MET A 279 -14.90 -1.54 -3.70
N ARG A 280 -15.97 -2.21 -3.31
CA ARG A 280 -16.05 -3.67 -3.22
C ARG A 280 -17.25 -4.15 -4.02
N ALA A 281 -17.08 -5.21 -4.82
CA ALA A 281 -18.16 -5.90 -5.51
C ALA A 281 -17.90 -7.41 -5.45
N GLY A 282 -18.69 -8.14 -4.69
CA GLY A 282 -18.43 -9.53 -4.36
C GLY A 282 -17.05 -9.71 -3.70
N LYS A 283 -16.16 -10.47 -4.34
CA LYS A 283 -14.77 -10.69 -3.86
C LYS A 283 -13.75 -9.66 -4.43
N ALA A 284 -14.15 -8.86 -5.40
CA ALA A 284 -13.28 -7.86 -6.01
C ALA A 284 -13.24 -6.58 -5.19
N ALA A 285 -12.04 -5.98 -5.09
CA ALA A 285 -11.84 -4.66 -4.52
C ALA A 285 -11.03 -3.81 -5.50
N PHE A 286 -11.45 -2.57 -5.74
CA PHE A 286 -10.83 -1.66 -6.70
C PHE A 286 -11.15 -0.21 -6.36
N ILE A 287 -10.46 0.72 -7.02
CA ILE A 287 -10.76 2.16 -6.95
C ILE A 287 -11.73 2.51 -8.08
N ALA A 288 -12.77 3.29 -7.78
CA ALA A 288 -13.56 4.03 -8.77
C ALA A 288 -13.30 5.53 -8.63
N ASP A 289 -13.41 6.25 -9.75
CA ASP A 289 -13.14 7.69 -9.77
C ASP A 289 -13.76 8.32 -11.02
N GLU A 290 -13.84 9.66 -11.05
CA GLU A 290 -14.13 10.41 -12.25
C GLU A 290 -12.83 10.84 -12.97
N PRO A 291 -12.86 11.12 -14.28
CA PRO A 291 -11.70 11.62 -15.00
C PRO A 291 -11.28 13.01 -14.52
N GLU A 292 -10.02 13.38 -14.76
CA GLU A 292 -9.49 14.70 -14.41
C GLU A 292 -10.30 15.84 -15.02
N SER A 293 -10.83 15.66 -16.24
CA SER A 293 -11.71 16.62 -16.90
C SER A 293 -13.03 16.90 -16.17
N ALA A 294 -13.47 15.97 -15.29
CA ALA A 294 -14.63 16.14 -14.42
C ALA A 294 -14.25 16.55 -12.99
N GLY A 295 -12.94 16.74 -12.71
CA GLY A 295 -12.41 17.10 -11.39
C GLY A 295 -12.08 15.89 -10.50
N GLY A 296 -12.02 14.68 -11.05
CA GLY A 296 -11.48 13.50 -10.41
C GLY A 296 -9.96 13.37 -10.57
N LEU A 297 -9.41 12.24 -10.15
CA LEU A 297 -7.99 11.90 -10.29
C LEU A 297 -7.71 10.93 -11.45
N GLY A 298 -8.76 10.47 -12.16
CA GLY A 298 -8.64 9.48 -13.22
C GLY A 298 -8.07 8.13 -12.74
N SER A 299 -8.21 7.81 -11.46
CA SER A 299 -7.53 6.67 -10.82
C SER A 299 -8.29 5.35 -10.90
N GLY A 300 -9.48 5.33 -11.51
CA GLY A 300 -10.31 4.13 -11.65
C GLY A 300 -11.46 4.32 -12.64
N PRO A 301 -12.29 3.27 -12.87
CA PRO A 301 -13.46 3.37 -13.73
C PRO A 301 -14.49 4.33 -13.13
N THR A 302 -15.20 5.05 -14.03
CA THR A 302 -16.34 5.87 -13.66
C THR A 302 -17.59 4.99 -13.37
N PRO A 303 -18.62 5.51 -12.70
CA PRO A 303 -19.87 4.78 -12.51
C PRO A 303 -20.50 4.28 -13.84
N PHE A 304 -20.44 5.07 -14.92
CA PHE A 304 -20.93 4.64 -16.24
C PHE A 304 -20.01 3.61 -16.91
N ASN A 305 -18.71 3.61 -16.62
CA ASN A 305 -17.84 2.51 -17.04
C ASN A 305 -18.23 1.19 -16.35
N LEU A 306 -18.61 1.23 -15.08
CA LEU A 306 -19.09 0.06 -14.34
C LEU A 306 -20.41 -0.49 -14.90
N LEU A 307 -21.36 0.37 -15.23
CA LEU A 307 -22.61 -0.04 -15.92
C LEU A 307 -22.31 -0.67 -17.29
N SER A 308 -21.41 -0.06 -18.07
CA SER A 308 -20.97 -0.59 -19.36
C SER A 308 -20.28 -1.94 -19.23
N ALA A 309 -19.44 -2.10 -18.19
CA ALA A 309 -18.77 -3.36 -17.88
C ALA A 309 -19.77 -4.46 -17.49
N ALA A 310 -20.78 -4.13 -16.67
CA ALA A 310 -21.84 -5.06 -16.29
C ALA A 310 -22.62 -5.55 -17.53
N LEU A 311 -22.99 -4.64 -18.43
CA LEU A 311 -23.67 -4.97 -19.68
C LEU A 311 -22.80 -5.84 -20.60
N ALA A 312 -21.52 -5.50 -20.75
CA ALA A 312 -20.57 -6.28 -21.56
C ALA A 312 -20.41 -7.71 -21.02
N ALA A 313 -20.18 -7.83 -19.69
CA ALA A 313 -20.02 -9.12 -19.04
C ALA A 313 -21.27 -9.99 -19.18
N CYS A 314 -22.45 -9.43 -18.85
CA CYS A 314 -23.71 -10.17 -18.93
C CYS A 314 -24.02 -10.61 -20.38
N THR A 315 -23.79 -9.75 -21.37
CA THR A 315 -23.96 -10.11 -22.80
C THR A 315 -23.04 -11.29 -23.16
N THR A 316 -21.75 -11.20 -22.86
CA THR A 316 -20.79 -12.25 -23.18
C THR A 316 -21.16 -13.59 -22.53
N MET A 317 -21.52 -13.57 -21.24
CA MET A 317 -21.95 -14.78 -20.51
C MET A 317 -23.23 -15.38 -21.07
N THR A 318 -24.21 -14.56 -21.44
CA THR A 318 -25.46 -15.01 -22.05
C THR A 318 -25.21 -15.69 -23.40
N LEU A 319 -24.39 -15.10 -24.26
CA LEU A 319 -24.02 -15.68 -25.54
C LEU A 319 -23.24 -16.99 -25.38
N ARG A 320 -22.30 -17.04 -24.45
CA ARG A 320 -21.55 -18.27 -24.14
C ARG A 320 -22.49 -19.38 -23.70
N LEU A 321 -23.36 -19.10 -22.72
CA LEU A 321 -24.33 -20.07 -22.22
C LEU A 321 -25.25 -20.60 -23.35
N TYR A 322 -25.66 -19.72 -24.26
CA TYR A 322 -26.51 -20.11 -25.38
C TYR A 322 -25.75 -20.99 -26.38
N ALA A 323 -24.54 -20.61 -26.77
CA ALA A 323 -23.69 -21.40 -27.68
C ALA A 323 -23.43 -22.80 -27.12
N ASP A 324 -23.08 -22.90 -25.84
CA ASP A 324 -22.79 -24.16 -25.17
C ASP A 324 -24.04 -25.07 -25.11
N ARG A 325 -25.22 -24.52 -24.82
CA ARG A 325 -26.52 -25.26 -24.85
C ARG A 325 -26.87 -25.79 -26.25
N LYS A 326 -26.46 -25.09 -27.30
CA LYS A 326 -26.66 -25.49 -28.69
C LYS A 326 -25.59 -26.46 -29.20
N GLY A 327 -24.50 -26.63 -28.46
CA GLY A 327 -23.36 -27.43 -28.88
C GLY A 327 -22.60 -26.80 -30.05
N TRP A 328 -22.64 -25.46 -30.18
CA TRP A 328 -21.97 -24.76 -31.27
C TRP A 328 -20.49 -24.53 -30.96
N PRO A 329 -19.59 -24.78 -31.94
CA PRO A 329 -18.15 -24.66 -31.71
C PRO A 329 -17.68 -23.20 -31.72
N VAL A 330 -18.13 -22.43 -30.75
CA VAL A 330 -17.72 -21.04 -30.51
C VAL A 330 -16.48 -21.06 -29.63
N GLU A 331 -15.37 -20.56 -30.14
CA GLU A 331 -14.08 -20.52 -29.46
C GLU A 331 -13.99 -19.32 -28.53
N ARG A 332 -14.31 -18.12 -29.02
CA ARG A 332 -14.21 -16.87 -28.27
C ARG A 332 -15.38 -15.92 -28.53
N ILE A 333 -15.83 -15.25 -27.47
CA ILE A 333 -16.81 -14.16 -27.57
C ILE A 333 -16.21 -12.93 -26.88
N ARG A 334 -16.27 -11.79 -27.55
CA ARG A 334 -15.83 -10.51 -27.01
C ARG A 334 -16.93 -9.46 -27.19
N THR A 335 -17.24 -8.74 -26.13
CA THR A 335 -18.23 -7.66 -26.15
C THR A 335 -17.59 -6.36 -25.70
N GLY A 336 -17.68 -5.32 -26.51
CA GLY A 336 -17.37 -3.94 -26.15
C GLY A 336 -18.64 -3.13 -26.00
N VAL A 337 -18.69 -2.25 -25.01
CA VAL A 337 -19.82 -1.33 -24.77
C VAL A 337 -19.30 0.08 -24.66
N THR A 338 -19.95 1.02 -25.34
CA THR A 338 -19.73 2.46 -25.17
C THR A 338 -21.00 3.12 -24.66
N HIS A 339 -20.84 4.11 -23.80
CA HIS A 339 -21.95 4.94 -23.30
C HIS A 339 -21.79 6.38 -23.82
N ARG A 340 -22.91 6.97 -24.22
CA ARG A 340 -23.00 8.40 -24.55
C ARG A 340 -24.37 8.96 -24.13
N LYS A 341 -24.45 10.27 -23.91
CA LYS A 341 -25.72 10.96 -23.69
C LYS A 341 -26.22 11.62 -24.97
N ASP A 342 -27.49 11.37 -25.29
CA ASP A 342 -28.25 12.08 -26.30
C ASP A 342 -29.28 12.97 -25.62
N LYS A 343 -28.94 14.24 -25.44
CA LYS A 343 -29.72 15.20 -24.64
C LYS A 343 -31.12 15.51 -25.21
N GLY A 344 -31.41 15.14 -26.44
CA GLY A 344 -32.72 15.40 -27.09
C GLY A 344 -33.68 14.20 -27.09
N ALA A 345 -33.23 13.04 -26.63
CA ALA A 345 -34.01 11.82 -26.62
C ALA A 345 -34.80 11.63 -25.31
N GLU A 346 -35.95 10.94 -25.39
CA GLU A 346 -36.74 10.54 -24.23
C GLU A 346 -35.93 9.67 -23.25
N LYS A 347 -35.09 8.76 -23.79
CA LYS A 347 -34.08 7.99 -23.04
C LYS A 347 -32.69 8.52 -23.41
N PRO A 348 -32.10 9.41 -22.62
CA PRO A 348 -30.89 10.12 -23.02
C PRO A 348 -29.62 9.27 -22.95
N ASP A 349 -29.63 8.18 -22.19
CA ASP A 349 -28.44 7.32 -22.02
C ASP A 349 -28.47 6.21 -23.09
N VAL A 350 -27.45 6.24 -23.98
CA VAL A 350 -27.32 5.29 -25.09
C VAL A 350 -26.10 4.39 -24.85
N PHE A 351 -26.37 3.09 -24.69
CA PHE A 351 -25.34 2.06 -24.62
C PHE A 351 -25.25 1.35 -25.96
N SER A 352 -24.12 1.51 -26.66
CA SER A 352 -23.85 0.84 -27.94
C SER A 352 -22.94 -0.37 -27.73
N ARG A 353 -23.35 -1.54 -28.22
CA ARG A 353 -22.61 -2.79 -28.09
C ARG A 353 -21.99 -3.19 -29.41
N ARG A 354 -20.77 -3.72 -29.37
CA ARG A 354 -20.11 -4.45 -30.44
C ARG A 354 -19.77 -5.85 -29.94
N VAL A 355 -20.21 -6.86 -30.66
CA VAL A 355 -19.95 -8.28 -30.35
C VAL A 355 -19.10 -8.88 -31.44
N GLU A 356 -18.04 -9.57 -31.04
CA GLU A 356 -17.15 -10.36 -31.90
C GLU A 356 -17.23 -11.81 -31.45
N ILE A 357 -17.47 -12.73 -32.39
CA ILE A 357 -17.62 -14.15 -32.14
C ILE A 357 -16.65 -14.90 -33.05
N GLU A 358 -15.75 -15.68 -32.49
CA GLU A 358 -14.81 -16.52 -33.18
C GLU A 358 -15.20 -18.00 -32.98
N GLY A 359 -15.06 -18.81 -34.02
CA GLY A 359 -15.37 -20.23 -33.98
C GLY A 359 -15.86 -20.73 -35.35
N THR A 360 -16.03 -22.04 -35.48
CA THR A 360 -16.52 -22.66 -36.71
C THR A 360 -18.06 -22.71 -36.69
N ILE A 361 -18.69 -21.54 -36.81
CA ILE A 361 -20.14 -21.37 -36.88
C ILE A 361 -20.57 -20.80 -38.22
N ASP A 362 -21.77 -21.15 -38.70
CA ASP A 362 -22.33 -20.61 -39.91
C ASP A 362 -22.99 -19.24 -39.70
N GLU A 363 -23.38 -18.57 -40.80
CA GLU A 363 -23.98 -17.26 -40.78
C GLU A 363 -25.31 -17.20 -40.03
N ALA A 364 -26.12 -18.29 -40.11
CA ALA A 364 -27.40 -18.38 -39.42
C ALA A 364 -27.20 -18.52 -37.91
N GLN A 365 -26.26 -19.33 -37.47
CA GLN A 365 -25.85 -19.48 -36.07
C GLN A 365 -25.31 -18.15 -35.51
N HIS A 366 -24.48 -17.45 -36.30
CA HIS A 366 -23.96 -16.14 -35.93
C HIS A 366 -25.08 -15.10 -35.75
N ALA A 367 -26.02 -15.03 -36.67
CA ALA A 367 -27.16 -14.13 -36.60
C ALA A 367 -28.08 -14.45 -35.40
N GLU A 368 -28.32 -15.75 -35.12
CA GLU A 368 -29.09 -16.20 -33.97
C GLU A 368 -28.42 -15.77 -32.64
N LEU A 369 -27.09 -15.95 -32.54
CA LEU A 369 -26.33 -15.47 -31.37
C LEU A 369 -26.46 -13.97 -31.16
N LEU A 370 -26.30 -13.17 -32.20
CA LEU A 370 -26.49 -11.71 -32.12
C LEU A 370 -27.88 -11.33 -31.61
N GLY A 371 -28.94 -12.04 -32.07
CA GLY A 371 -30.30 -11.83 -31.58
C GLY A 371 -30.51 -12.22 -30.11
N VAL A 372 -29.66 -13.10 -29.55
CA VAL A 372 -29.69 -13.47 -28.13
C VAL A 372 -29.07 -12.38 -27.24
N ALA A 373 -28.18 -11.55 -27.79
CA ALA A 373 -27.51 -10.49 -27.01
C ALA A 373 -28.52 -9.56 -26.28
N ASP A 374 -29.68 -9.29 -26.85
CA ASP A 374 -30.71 -8.43 -26.26
C ASP A 374 -31.52 -9.11 -25.13
N ARG A 375 -31.30 -10.41 -24.94
CA ARG A 375 -31.98 -11.19 -23.88
C ARG A 375 -31.21 -11.22 -22.57
N CYS A 376 -30.02 -10.59 -22.54
CA CYS A 376 -29.22 -10.59 -21.31
C CYS A 376 -29.98 -9.83 -20.17
N PRO A 377 -30.01 -10.36 -18.93
CA PRO A 377 -30.75 -9.74 -17.82
C PRO A 377 -30.39 -8.28 -17.57
N VAL A 378 -29.10 -7.93 -17.62
CA VAL A 378 -28.65 -6.53 -17.40
C VAL A 378 -29.18 -5.61 -18.53
N HIS A 379 -29.20 -6.07 -19.80
CA HIS A 379 -29.80 -5.30 -20.89
C HIS A 379 -31.27 -4.98 -20.58
N ARG A 380 -32.05 -6.01 -20.23
CA ARG A 380 -33.48 -5.83 -19.90
C ARG A 380 -33.68 -4.86 -18.74
N THR A 381 -32.87 -4.98 -17.68
CA THR A 381 -32.94 -4.07 -16.52
C THR A 381 -32.68 -2.62 -16.93
N LEU A 382 -31.66 -2.38 -17.75
CA LEU A 382 -31.34 -1.03 -18.24
C LEU A 382 -32.43 -0.48 -19.19
N GLU A 383 -33.03 -1.33 -20.01
CA GLU A 383 -34.06 -0.96 -20.98
C GLU A 383 -35.40 -0.65 -20.30
N THR A 384 -35.82 -1.49 -19.34
CA THR A 384 -37.11 -1.35 -18.65
C THR A 384 -37.07 -0.41 -17.45
N GLY A 385 -35.90 -0.16 -16.91
CA GLY A 385 -35.71 0.59 -15.67
C GLY A 385 -35.87 -0.27 -14.42
N SER A 386 -35.64 0.33 -13.25
CA SER A 386 -35.67 -0.32 -11.94
C SER A 386 -36.39 0.53 -10.92
N ARG A 387 -36.99 -0.09 -9.90
CA ARG A 387 -37.44 0.58 -8.70
C ARG A 387 -36.33 0.71 -7.70
N PHE A 388 -36.22 1.85 -7.03
CA PHE A 388 -35.21 2.13 -6.01
C PHE A 388 -35.86 2.27 -4.65
N GLU A 389 -35.28 1.65 -3.63
CA GLU A 389 -35.64 1.79 -2.23
C GLU A 389 -34.41 2.34 -1.51
N ALA A 390 -34.56 3.40 -0.72
CA ALA A 390 -33.51 4.00 0.06
C ALA A 390 -33.88 3.92 1.54
N THR A 391 -32.94 3.51 2.37
CA THR A 391 -33.05 3.47 3.82
C THR A 391 -31.90 4.25 4.42
N GLU A 392 -32.18 5.14 5.36
CA GLU A 392 -31.16 5.72 6.24
C GLU A 392 -31.05 4.82 7.47
N ALA A 393 -29.98 4.01 7.52
CA ALA A 393 -29.72 3.11 8.63
C ALA A 393 -28.22 3.15 8.98
N GLY A 394 -27.88 2.81 10.21
CA GLY A 394 -26.48 2.59 10.60
C GLY A 394 -25.89 1.44 9.78
N TRP A 395 -24.60 1.53 9.45
CA TRP A 395 -23.91 0.53 8.61
C TRP A 395 -24.00 -0.90 9.20
N ALA A 396 -24.18 -1.01 10.53
CA ALA A 396 -24.31 -2.28 11.24
C ALA A 396 -25.73 -2.88 11.17
N ASP A 397 -26.73 -2.13 10.74
CA ASP A 397 -28.14 -2.54 10.81
C ASP A 397 -28.67 -3.22 9.54
N ALA A 398 -27.82 -3.37 8.51
CA ALA A 398 -28.17 -4.08 7.30
C ALA A 398 -28.24 -5.58 7.56
N GLY A 399 -29.42 -6.16 7.48
CA GLY A 399 -29.62 -7.62 7.56
C GLY A 399 -28.94 -8.40 6.43
N PRO A 400 -28.85 -9.73 6.52
CA PRO A 400 -28.23 -10.53 5.47
C PRO A 400 -28.94 -10.31 4.12
N ALA A 401 -28.15 -10.16 3.05
CA ALA A 401 -28.67 -10.08 1.68
C ALA A 401 -29.54 -11.31 1.41
N GLY A 402 -30.76 -11.08 0.93
CA GLY A 402 -31.68 -12.16 0.58
C GLY A 402 -31.05 -13.11 -0.44
N GLU A 403 -31.34 -14.40 -0.32
CA GLU A 403 -30.87 -15.44 -1.24
C GLU A 403 -31.17 -15.04 -2.69
N GLN A 404 -30.09 -14.79 -3.45
CA GLN A 404 -30.21 -14.55 -4.89
C GLN A 404 -30.48 -15.88 -5.58
N THR A 405 -31.66 -16.02 -6.14
CA THR A 405 -31.96 -17.12 -7.06
C THR A 405 -31.10 -16.93 -8.33
N PRO A 406 -30.30 -17.95 -8.75
CA PRO A 406 -29.55 -17.84 -10.00
C PRO A 406 -30.50 -17.64 -11.17
N ALA A 407 -30.24 -16.61 -12.00
CA ALA A 407 -31.02 -16.30 -13.19
C ALA A 407 -30.72 -17.27 -14.35
#